data_660c70365d8b9c48d4182b22999b76cd
#
_entry.id   660c70365d8b9c48d4182b22999b76cd
#
_cell.length_a   1.000
_cell.length_b   1.000
_cell.length_c   1.000
_cell.angle_alpha   90.00
_cell.angle_beta   90.00
_cell.angle_gamma   90.00
#
_symmetry.space_group_name_H-M   'P 1'
#
loop_
_entity.id
_entity.type
_entity.pdbx_description
1 polymer ?
#
loop_
_entity_poly.entity_id
_entity_poly.type
_entity_poly.pdbx_seq_one_letter_code
_entity_poly.pdbx_strand_id
1 'polypeptide(L)'
;MPVYYISKTLVDAETRYLPLEKLVLALVHATRKLPHYFQAHTVFVLIEYPLQSLLKRSDFTSRIAKWGTRLGSFDIRYRPRSLVKGQVLADFITEFTPKNDGKVICSAEIRSWRVFVDGASNALGAGAGIVIITPEGIRLEHSFRLGFKASNNEAEYEALLAGLRAVLHMGAKDVEIYSDSRLVVYQITGDFEARDSRMKAYLSAAKQIIGPFGTVKVSQVA
;
A
#
# COMPACT_ATOMS: atom_id res chain seq x y z
N MET A 1 25.15 15.62 -5.06
CA MET A 1 25.32 16.31 -3.75
C MET A 1 24.01 16.95 -3.36
N PRO A 2 23.58 16.87 -2.09
CA PRO A 2 22.41 17.60 -1.61
C PRO A 2 22.68 19.11 -1.69
N VAL A 3 21.70 19.85 -2.18
CA VAL A 3 21.79 21.30 -2.38
C VAL A 3 21.15 22.06 -1.22
N TYR A 4 20.11 21.46 -0.60
CA TYR A 4 19.37 22.10 0.48
C TYR A 4 18.72 21.07 1.41
N TYR A 5 18.67 21.37 2.70
CA TYR A 5 17.99 20.59 3.70
C TYR A 5 16.85 21.40 4.30
N ILE A 6 15.67 20.78 4.44
CA ILE A 6 14.50 21.38 5.09
C ILE A 6 14.09 20.47 6.24
N SER A 7 13.90 21.06 7.41
CA SER A 7 13.34 20.38 8.55
C SER A 7 12.24 21.22 9.18
N LYS A 8 11.29 20.52 9.83
CA LYS A 8 10.21 21.16 10.60
C LYS A 8 9.91 20.28 11.80
N THR A 9 9.92 20.88 12.99
CA THR A 9 9.36 20.23 14.18
C THR A 9 7.84 20.25 14.10
N LEU A 10 7.22 19.08 14.33
CA LEU A 10 5.76 18.98 14.35
C LEU A 10 5.22 19.59 15.64
N VAL A 11 4.15 20.37 15.54
CA VAL A 11 3.40 20.83 16.72
C VAL A 11 2.50 19.71 17.24
N ASP A 12 2.03 19.82 18.51
CA ASP A 12 1.27 18.76 19.19
C ASP A 12 0.08 18.22 18.38
N ALA A 13 -0.63 19.08 17.65
CA ALA A 13 -1.71 18.67 16.79
C ALA A 13 -1.22 17.85 15.57
N GLU A 14 -0.06 18.18 15.03
CA GLU A 14 0.54 17.52 13.86
C GLU A 14 1.20 16.19 14.24
N THR A 15 1.60 16.00 15.49
CA THR A 15 2.14 14.71 15.96
C THR A 15 1.13 13.58 15.87
N ARG A 16 -0.16 13.91 15.99
CA ARG A 16 -1.30 12.96 15.88
C ARG A 16 -1.73 12.67 14.44
N TYR A 17 -1.11 13.30 13.44
CA TYR A 17 -1.41 13.01 12.04
C TYR A 17 -0.98 11.60 11.66
N LEU A 18 -1.74 10.98 10.76
CA LEU A 18 -1.36 9.71 10.17
C LEU A 18 0.01 9.83 9.46
N PRO A 19 0.79 8.76 9.37
CA PRO A 19 2.09 8.77 8.69
C PRO A 19 2.02 9.39 7.30
N LEU A 20 0.99 9.06 6.52
CA LEU A 20 0.76 9.63 5.20
C LEU A 20 0.49 11.14 5.25
N GLU A 21 -0.33 11.61 6.19
CA GLU A 21 -0.59 13.04 6.37
C GLU A 21 0.69 13.80 6.70
N LYS A 22 1.58 13.20 7.51
CA LYS A 22 2.90 13.77 7.82
C LYS A 22 3.79 13.89 6.58
N LEU A 23 3.75 12.89 5.70
CA LEU A 23 4.49 12.93 4.43
C LEU A 23 3.98 14.03 3.49
N VAL A 24 2.63 14.13 3.34
CA VAL A 24 2.02 15.21 2.55
C VAL A 24 2.31 16.57 3.16
N LEU A 25 2.26 16.69 4.49
CA LEU A 25 2.62 17.91 5.21
C LEU A 25 4.08 18.32 4.96
N ALA A 26 5.01 17.36 4.97
CA ALA A 26 6.41 17.62 4.64
C ALA A 26 6.58 18.20 3.23
N LEU A 27 5.87 17.62 2.25
CA LEU A 27 5.88 18.12 0.88
C LEU A 27 5.26 19.52 0.76
N VAL A 28 4.14 19.77 1.42
CA VAL A 28 3.53 21.11 1.50
C VAL A 28 4.47 22.11 2.18
N HIS A 29 5.21 21.68 3.20
CA HIS A 29 6.20 22.54 3.85
C HIS A 29 7.35 22.86 2.89
N ALA A 30 7.82 21.89 2.11
CA ALA A 30 8.84 22.08 1.09
C ALA A 30 8.40 23.11 0.03
N THR A 31 7.16 23.02 -0.49
CA THR A 31 6.65 24.01 -1.46
C THR A 31 6.59 25.42 -0.89
N ARG A 32 6.38 25.57 0.41
CA ARG A 32 6.38 26.89 1.07
C ARG A 32 7.78 27.47 1.27
N LYS A 33 8.76 26.61 1.53
CA LYS A 33 10.14 27.02 1.80
C LYS A 33 10.95 27.23 0.53
N LEU A 34 10.62 26.53 -0.53
CA LEU A 34 11.33 26.56 -1.81
C LEU A 34 10.40 26.90 -3.00
N PRO A 35 9.58 27.96 -2.93
CA PRO A 35 8.55 28.24 -3.93
C PRO A 35 9.14 28.38 -5.35
N HIS A 36 10.28 29.05 -5.48
CA HIS A 36 10.91 29.29 -6.77
C HIS A 36 11.32 28.00 -7.50
N TYR A 37 11.77 26.98 -6.76
CA TYR A 37 12.12 25.68 -7.36
C TYR A 37 10.87 24.94 -7.85
N PHE A 38 9.80 24.94 -7.06
CA PHE A 38 8.56 24.27 -7.44
C PHE A 38 7.81 24.97 -8.57
N GLN A 39 7.99 26.29 -8.72
CA GLN A 39 7.37 27.05 -9.82
C GLN A 39 8.16 26.93 -11.13
N ALA A 40 9.49 26.85 -11.05
CA ALA A 40 10.35 26.89 -12.22
C ALA A 40 10.73 25.52 -12.79
N HIS A 41 10.59 24.45 -12.00
CA HIS A 41 11.11 23.13 -12.37
C HIS A 41 10.13 22.00 -12.06
N THR A 42 10.21 20.91 -12.85
CA THR A 42 9.62 19.61 -12.49
C THR A 42 10.35 19.07 -11.27
N VAL A 43 9.62 18.83 -10.18
CA VAL A 43 10.19 18.29 -8.94
C VAL A 43 9.89 16.79 -8.84
N PHE A 44 10.93 15.97 -8.76
CA PHE A 44 10.80 14.53 -8.52
C PHE A 44 10.82 14.24 -7.02
N VAL A 45 9.72 13.72 -6.50
CA VAL A 45 9.62 13.27 -5.11
C VAL A 45 9.96 11.80 -5.07
N LEU A 46 11.04 11.46 -4.37
CA LEU A 46 11.46 10.07 -4.17
C LEU A 46 10.79 9.53 -2.93
N ILE A 47 9.86 8.60 -3.10
CA ILE A 47 9.04 8.08 -2.01
C ILE A 47 8.59 6.65 -2.30
N GLU A 48 8.52 5.84 -1.27
CA GLU A 48 8.06 4.44 -1.37
C GLU A 48 6.53 4.30 -1.40
N TYR A 49 5.82 5.37 -1.07
CA TYR A 49 4.35 5.38 -0.96
C TYR A 49 3.68 5.86 -2.25
N PRO A 50 2.52 5.32 -2.62
CA PRO A 50 1.76 5.73 -3.82
C PRO A 50 1.03 7.07 -3.60
N LEU A 51 1.76 8.13 -3.22
CA LEU A 51 1.18 9.45 -2.92
C LEU A 51 0.36 10.03 -4.08
N GLN A 52 0.74 9.76 -5.32
CA GLN A 52 0.04 10.28 -6.49
C GLN A 52 -1.39 9.76 -6.60
N SER A 53 -1.59 8.45 -6.37
CA SER A 53 -2.92 7.85 -6.40
C SER A 53 -3.77 8.30 -5.22
N LEU A 54 -3.13 8.53 -4.09
CA LEU A 54 -3.79 8.98 -2.86
C LEU A 54 -4.25 10.44 -2.96
N LEU A 55 -3.44 11.34 -3.47
CA LEU A 55 -3.79 12.76 -3.63
C LEU A 55 -4.88 13.02 -4.69
N LYS A 56 -5.12 12.05 -5.60
CA LYS A 56 -6.19 12.14 -6.62
C LYS A 56 -7.56 11.67 -6.13
N ARG A 57 -7.65 11.01 -4.97
CA ARG A 57 -8.93 10.51 -4.43
C ARG A 57 -9.65 11.59 -3.64
N SER A 58 -10.96 11.73 -3.91
CA SER A 58 -11.85 12.67 -3.24
C SER A 58 -12.23 12.29 -1.79
N ASP A 59 -11.97 11.04 -1.39
CA ASP A 59 -12.48 10.46 -0.14
C ASP A 59 -11.60 10.73 1.09
N PHE A 60 -10.49 11.46 0.91
CA PHE A 60 -9.60 11.80 2.02
C PHE A 60 -10.09 12.98 2.84
N THR A 61 -9.63 13.00 4.10
CA THR A 61 -9.91 14.07 5.05
C THR A 61 -9.80 15.44 4.37
N SER A 62 -10.66 16.36 4.74
CA SER A 62 -10.71 17.73 4.18
C SER A 62 -9.34 18.44 4.15
N ARG A 63 -8.39 18.00 4.96
CA ARG A 63 -6.99 18.45 4.99
C ARG A 63 -6.18 17.96 3.79
N ILE A 64 -6.19 16.66 3.51
CA ILE A 64 -5.45 16.08 2.38
C ILE A 64 -5.98 16.66 1.06
N ALA A 65 -7.30 16.83 0.94
CA ALA A 65 -7.90 17.45 -0.23
C ALA A 65 -7.38 18.89 -0.45
N LYS A 66 -7.32 19.71 0.61
CA LYS A 66 -6.74 21.07 0.54
C LYS A 66 -5.26 21.07 0.18
N TRP A 67 -4.49 20.13 0.72
CA TRP A 67 -3.07 20.00 0.39
C TRP A 67 -2.87 19.47 -1.03
N GLY A 68 -3.72 18.53 -1.47
CA GLY A 68 -3.72 18.00 -2.84
C GLY A 68 -3.98 19.09 -3.88
N THR A 69 -4.97 19.95 -3.66
CA THR A 69 -5.24 21.11 -4.52
C THR A 69 -4.03 22.03 -4.62
N ARG A 70 -3.39 22.31 -3.49
CA ARG A 70 -2.18 23.15 -3.46
C ARG A 70 -0.99 22.50 -4.18
N LEU A 71 -0.77 21.20 -3.98
CA LEU A 71 0.33 20.47 -4.64
C LEU A 71 0.07 20.29 -6.13
N GLY A 72 -1.20 20.22 -6.53
CA GLY A 72 -1.61 20.09 -7.93
C GLY A 72 -1.30 21.32 -8.79
N SER A 73 -0.97 22.48 -8.18
CA SER A 73 -0.50 23.68 -8.92
C SER A 73 0.97 23.60 -9.36
N PHE A 74 1.71 22.56 -8.94
CA PHE A 74 3.12 22.36 -9.27
C PHE A 74 3.33 21.11 -10.12
N ASP A 75 4.36 21.09 -10.97
CA ASP A 75 4.76 19.86 -11.71
C ASP A 75 5.56 18.93 -10.78
N ILE A 76 4.84 18.16 -9.98
CA ILE A 76 5.43 17.20 -9.05
C ILE A 76 5.25 15.79 -9.62
N ARG A 77 6.36 15.06 -9.76
CA ARG A 77 6.39 13.68 -10.22
C ARG A 77 6.91 12.78 -9.11
N TYR A 78 6.22 11.67 -8.88
CA TYR A 78 6.57 10.71 -7.85
C TYR A 78 7.36 9.56 -8.47
N ARG A 79 8.45 9.17 -7.81
CA ARG A 79 9.29 8.03 -8.21
C ARG A 79 9.59 7.16 -6.99
N PRO A 80 9.73 5.84 -7.18
CA PRO A 80 10.24 4.99 -6.10
C PRO A 80 11.61 5.48 -5.62
N ARG A 81 11.81 5.40 -4.31
CA ARG A 81 13.11 5.72 -3.72
C ARG A 81 14.07 4.58 -4.02
N SER A 82 15.09 4.82 -4.82
CA SER A 82 16.20 3.88 -4.97
C SER A 82 17.09 3.98 -3.73
N LEU A 83 17.42 2.83 -3.13
CA LEU A 83 18.35 2.76 -1.99
C LEU A 83 19.72 3.32 -2.42
N VAL A 84 20.11 4.44 -1.84
CA VAL A 84 21.47 4.97 -1.99
C VAL A 84 22.35 4.36 -0.90
N LYS A 85 23.51 3.82 -1.26
CA LYS A 85 24.43 3.11 -0.33
C LYS A 85 24.74 3.85 0.98
N GLY A 86 24.73 5.18 0.98
CA GLY A 86 24.94 5.98 2.19
C GLY A 86 23.74 6.05 3.15
N GLN A 87 22.57 5.75 2.70
CA GLN A 87 21.34 5.83 3.49
C GLN A 87 21.14 4.61 4.38
N VAL A 88 21.56 3.43 3.93
CA VAL A 88 21.57 2.20 4.76
C VAL A 88 22.41 2.44 6.02
N LEU A 89 23.53 3.15 5.91
CA LEU A 89 24.37 3.48 7.05
C LEU A 89 23.70 4.54 7.97
N ALA A 90 23.02 5.53 7.40
CA ALA A 90 22.31 6.55 8.18
C ALA A 90 21.11 5.97 8.93
N ASP A 91 20.35 5.10 8.27
CA ASP A 91 19.22 4.39 8.86
C ASP A 91 19.73 3.43 9.96
N PHE A 92 20.85 2.71 9.72
CA PHE A 92 21.51 1.87 10.71
C PHE A 92 21.97 2.69 11.94
N ILE A 93 22.63 3.83 11.75
CA ILE A 93 23.08 4.69 12.86
C ILE A 93 21.86 5.21 13.64
N THR A 94 20.75 5.59 12.96
CA THR A 94 19.53 6.09 13.61
C THR A 94 18.84 5.00 14.43
N GLU A 95 18.88 3.77 13.97
CA GLU A 95 18.24 2.61 14.60
C GLU A 95 19.03 2.09 15.80
N PHE A 96 20.37 2.16 15.74
CA PHE A 96 21.27 1.65 16.79
C PHE A 96 21.86 2.72 17.73
N THR A 97 21.56 4.01 17.52
CA THR A 97 21.92 5.04 18.50
C THR A 97 20.94 4.99 19.67
N PRO A 98 21.39 4.71 20.92
CA PRO A 98 20.48 4.68 22.05
C PRO A 98 19.87 6.07 22.26
N LYS A 99 18.58 6.19 21.98
CA LYS A 99 17.80 7.36 22.37
C LYS A 99 17.60 7.30 23.88
N ASN A 100 18.33 8.12 24.62
CA ASN A 100 17.96 8.41 25.98
C ASN A 100 16.64 9.16 25.98
N ASP A 101 15.72 8.65 26.79
CA ASP A 101 14.46 9.19 27.27
C ASP A 101 13.20 8.80 26.53
N GLY A 102 12.39 8.05 27.29
CA GLY A 102 10.97 7.92 27.17
C GLY A 102 10.52 6.80 26.22
N LYS A 103 10.15 5.69 26.85
CA LYS A 103 9.46 4.54 26.26
C LYS A 103 8.66 4.86 25.00
N VAL A 104 9.28 4.83 23.85
CA VAL A 104 8.65 4.40 22.63
C VAL A 104 9.09 2.95 22.47
N ILE A 105 8.26 2.03 22.92
CA ILE A 105 8.34 0.65 22.51
C ILE A 105 8.00 0.66 21.02
N CYS A 106 8.98 0.94 20.18
CA CYS A 106 8.99 0.46 18.84
C CYS A 106 9.31 -1.04 18.95
N SER A 107 8.32 -1.84 19.30
CA SER A 107 8.32 -3.20 18.82
C SER A 107 8.41 -3.07 17.31
N ALA A 108 9.52 -3.45 16.74
CA ALA A 108 9.63 -3.75 15.33
C ALA A 108 8.78 -5.00 15.07
N GLU A 109 7.46 -4.88 15.19
CA GLU A 109 6.56 -5.72 14.46
C GLU A 109 6.81 -5.32 13.01
N ILE A 110 7.47 -6.19 12.27
CA ILE A 110 7.45 -6.19 10.83
C ILE A 110 5.97 -6.28 10.47
N ARG A 111 5.35 -5.11 10.28
CA ARG A 111 3.94 -5.06 9.91
C ARG A 111 3.89 -5.41 8.44
N SER A 112 3.56 -6.65 8.15
CA SER A 112 3.28 -7.14 6.80
C SER A 112 2.09 -6.39 6.18
N TRP A 113 2.05 -6.33 4.88
CA TRP A 113 0.87 -5.91 4.15
C TRP A 113 -0.27 -6.89 4.44
N ARG A 114 -1.44 -6.39 4.81
CA ARG A 114 -2.62 -7.21 5.04
C ARG A 114 -3.63 -6.96 3.94
N VAL A 115 -4.08 -8.01 3.29
CA VAL A 115 -5.02 -7.95 2.16
C VAL A 115 -6.23 -8.79 2.50
N PHE A 116 -7.38 -8.18 2.59
CA PHE A 116 -8.66 -8.85 2.76
C PHE A 116 -9.36 -8.88 1.42
N VAL A 117 -9.82 -10.04 1.01
CA VAL A 117 -10.47 -10.27 -0.29
C VAL A 117 -11.79 -10.98 -0.07
N ASP A 118 -12.79 -10.55 -0.85
CA ASP A 118 -14.14 -11.10 -0.84
C ASP A 118 -14.70 -11.06 -2.27
N GLY A 119 -15.23 -12.16 -2.73
CA GLY A 119 -15.82 -12.31 -4.05
C GLY A 119 -17.26 -12.79 -3.95
N ALA A 120 -18.17 -12.15 -4.65
CA ALA A 120 -19.57 -12.55 -4.65
C ALA A 120 -20.13 -12.63 -6.06
N SER A 121 -20.99 -13.61 -6.30
CA SER A 121 -21.76 -13.71 -7.54
C SER A 121 -23.23 -13.98 -7.30
N ASN A 122 -24.08 -13.40 -8.14
CA ASN A 122 -25.53 -13.62 -8.13
C ASN A 122 -26.10 -13.57 -9.56
N ALA A 123 -27.42 -13.66 -9.67
CA ALA A 123 -28.11 -13.60 -10.98
C ALA A 123 -27.88 -12.29 -11.75
N LEU A 124 -27.54 -11.19 -11.08
CA LEU A 124 -27.31 -9.86 -11.67
C LEU A 124 -25.85 -9.62 -12.06
N GLY A 125 -24.93 -10.49 -11.67
CA GLY A 125 -23.52 -10.40 -11.98
C GLY A 125 -22.61 -10.85 -10.84
N ALA A 126 -21.31 -10.68 -11.04
CA ALA A 126 -20.29 -10.98 -10.06
C ALA A 126 -19.44 -9.72 -9.75
N GLY A 127 -18.92 -9.65 -8.55
CA GLY A 127 -18.08 -8.56 -8.10
C GLY A 127 -17.04 -9.02 -7.10
N ALA A 128 -16.07 -8.18 -6.86
CA ALA A 128 -15.00 -8.40 -5.91
C ALA A 128 -14.74 -7.16 -5.06
N GLY A 129 -14.47 -7.38 -3.79
CA GLY A 129 -14.05 -6.39 -2.81
C GLY A 129 -12.64 -6.69 -2.31
N ILE A 130 -11.84 -5.66 -2.15
CA ILE A 130 -10.47 -5.76 -1.65
C ILE A 130 -10.23 -4.66 -0.63
N VAL A 131 -9.70 -5.02 0.53
CA VAL A 131 -9.22 -4.08 1.53
C VAL A 131 -7.74 -4.36 1.76
N ILE A 132 -6.91 -3.37 1.52
CA ILE A 132 -5.47 -3.45 1.74
C ILE A 132 -5.11 -2.58 2.93
N ILE A 133 -4.40 -3.14 3.90
CA ILE A 133 -3.82 -2.40 5.02
C ILE A 133 -2.30 -2.44 4.86
N THR A 134 -1.71 -1.26 4.68
CA THR A 134 -0.26 -1.13 4.54
C THR A 134 0.44 -1.35 5.89
N PRO A 135 1.75 -1.61 5.91
CA PRO A 135 2.52 -1.70 7.15
C PRO A 135 2.35 -0.49 8.08
N GLU A 136 2.07 0.67 7.52
CA GLU A 136 1.84 1.92 8.25
C GLU A 136 0.41 2.07 8.78
N GLY A 137 -0.46 1.08 8.52
CA GLY A 137 -1.85 1.08 8.95
C GLY A 137 -2.81 1.87 8.05
N ILE A 138 -2.39 2.21 6.83
CA ILE A 138 -3.28 2.87 5.86
C ILE A 138 -4.22 1.83 5.28
N ARG A 139 -5.51 2.12 5.31
CA ARG A 139 -6.55 1.28 4.73
C ARG A 139 -6.94 1.79 3.34
N LEU A 140 -6.83 0.92 2.34
CA LEU A 140 -7.22 1.16 0.96
C LEU A 140 -8.34 0.18 0.62
N GLU A 141 -9.47 0.71 0.15
CA GLU A 141 -10.64 -0.10 -0.20
C GLU A 141 -10.87 -0.02 -1.72
N HIS A 142 -11.12 -1.16 -2.32
CA HIS A 142 -11.43 -1.29 -3.73
C HIS A 142 -12.59 -2.26 -3.91
N SER A 143 -13.55 -1.88 -4.73
CA SER A 143 -14.59 -2.79 -5.21
C SER A 143 -14.78 -2.61 -6.71
N PHE A 144 -15.03 -3.71 -7.40
CA PHE A 144 -15.27 -3.70 -8.84
C PHE A 144 -16.23 -4.81 -9.25
N ARG A 145 -16.92 -4.56 -10.34
CA ARG A 145 -17.79 -5.55 -10.97
C ARG A 145 -17.02 -6.33 -12.03
N LEU A 146 -17.20 -7.63 -12.06
CA LEU A 146 -16.64 -8.48 -13.11
C LEU A 146 -17.45 -8.26 -14.41
N GLY A 147 -16.74 -8.11 -15.53
CA GLY A 147 -17.35 -7.90 -16.85
C GLY A 147 -17.87 -9.20 -17.51
N PHE A 148 -17.88 -10.30 -16.76
CA PHE A 148 -18.29 -11.63 -17.24
C PHE A 148 -19.07 -12.38 -16.15
N LYS A 149 -19.76 -13.44 -16.54
CA LYS A 149 -20.45 -14.32 -15.60
C LYS A 149 -19.43 -15.20 -14.90
N ALA A 150 -19.35 -15.11 -13.60
CA ALA A 150 -18.48 -15.92 -12.76
C ALA A 150 -19.32 -16.68 -11.72
N SER A 151 -18.90 -17.88 -11.37
CA SER A 151 -19.37 -18.56 -10.18
C SER A 151 -18.84 -17.87 -8.92
N ASN A 152 -19.37 -18.20 -7.75
CA ASN A 152 -18.88 -17.61 -6.50
C ASN A 152 -17.39 -17.89 -6.29
N ASN A 153 -16.94 -19.12 -6.53
CA ASN A 153 -15.54 -19.49 -6.42
C ASN A 153 -14.63 -18.75 -7.39
N GLU A 154 -15.09 -18.49 -8.63
CA GLU A 154 -14.37 -17.67 -9.60
C GLU A 154 -14.28 -16.21 -9.16
N ALA A 155 -15.36 -15.65 -8.59
CA ALA A 155 -15.36 -14.29 -8.06
C ALA A 155 -14.37 -14.15 -6.88
N GLU A 156 -14.29 -15.13 -6.01
CA GLU A 156 -13.32 -15.19 -4.90
C GLU A 156 -11.88 -15.21 -5.41
N TYR A 157 -11.59 -16.02 -6.44
CA TYR A 157 -10.28 -16.04 -7.07
C TYR A 157 -9.94 -14.71 -7.75
N GLU A 158 -10.89 -14.09 -8.43
CA GLU A 158 -10.69 -12.77 -9.04
C GLU A 158 -10.38 -11.69 -7.99
N ALA A 159 -11.06 -11.73 -6.84
CA ALA A 159 -10.76 -10.85 -5.71
C ALA A 159 -9.32 -11.06 -5.21
N LEU A 160 -8.92 -12.32 -5.03
CA LEU A 160 -7.58 -12.67 -4.61
C LEU A 160 -6.51 -12.22 -5.62
N LEU A 161 -6.69 -12.52 -6.90
CA LEU A 161 -5.73 -12.14 -7.95
C LEU A 161 -5.59 -10.62 -8.05
N ALA A 162 -6.69 -9.90 -7.95
CA ALA A 162 -6.68 -8.44 -7.98
C ALA A 162 -5.98 -7.85 -6.73
N GLY A 163 -6.22 -8.41 -5.55
CA GLY A 163 -5.53 -8.02 -4.31
C GLY A 163 -4.02 -8.26 -4.39
N LEU A 164 -3.62 -9.46 -4.82
CA LEU A 164 -2.20 -9.80 -5.01
C LEU A 164 -1.51 -8.87 -6.01
N ARG A 165 -2.13 -8.62 -7.18
CA ARG A 165 -1.58 -7.70 -8.19
C ARG A 165 -1.44 -6.28 -7.63
N ALA A 166 -2.43 -5.81 -6.88
CA ALA A 166 -2.41 -4.48 -6.30
C ALA A 166 -1.23 -4.30 -5.34
N VAL A 167 -1.03 -5.23 -4.39
CA VAL A 167 0.07 -5.12 -3.42
C VAL A 167 1.43 -5.37 -4.06
N LEU A 168 1.52 -6.25 -5.07
CA LEU A 168 2.74 -6.45 -5.84
C LEU A 168 3.14 -5.16 -6.58
N HIS A 169 2.17 -4.48 -7.20
CA HIS A 169 2.40 -3.20 -7.87
C HIS A 169 2.79 -2.08 -6.88
N MET A 170 2.37 -2.18 -5.63
CA MET A 170 2.76 -1.28 -4.56
C MET A 170 4.13 -1.61 -3.93
N GLY A 171 4.80 -2.69 -4.39
CA GLY A 171 6.12 -3.08 -3.94
C GLY A 171 6.14 -3.87 -2.63
N ALA A 172 5.02 -4.49 -2.25
CA ALA A 172 4.97 -5.36 -1.09
C ALA A 172 5.92 -6.54 -1.24
N LYS A 173 6.65 -6.86 -0.15
CA LYS A 173 7.50 -8.05 -0.09
C LYS A 173 6.88 -9.15 0.77
N ASP A 174 6.30 -8.77 1.90
CA ASP A 174 5.68 -9.69 2.85
C ASP A 174 4.19 -9.35 2.97
N VAL A 175 3.34 -10.34 2.69
CA VAL A 175 1.89 -10.15 2.56
C VAL A 175 1.14 -11.20 3.36
N GLU A 176 0.18 -10.76 4.14
CA GLU A 176 -0.84 -11.60 4.78
C GLU A 176 -2.16 -11.43 4.06
N ILE A 177 -2.72 -12.51 3.55
CA ILE A 177 -3.97 -12.54 2.80
C ILE A 177 -5.05 -13.18 3.66
N TYR A 178 -6.20 -12.55 3.68
CA TYR A 178 -7.37 -12.98 4.43
C TYR A 178 -8.57 -13.10 3.49
N SER A 179 -9.17 -14.29 3.44
CA SER A 179 -10.39 -14.57 2.67
C SER A 179 -11.33 -15.42 3.52
N ASP A 180 -12.62 -15.25 3.36
CA ASP A 180 -13.65 -16.10 3.96
C ASP A 180 -13.86 -17.40 3.17
N SER A 181 -13.40 -17.44 1.90
CA SER A 181 -13.49 -18.61 1.03
C SER A 181 -12.55 -19.74 1.47
N ARG A 182 -13.08 -20.73 2.17
CA ARG A 182 -12.33 -21.94 2.54
C ARG A 182 -11.69 -22.61 1.32
N LEU A 183 -12.42 -22.66 0.21
CA LEU A 183 -11.93 -23.30 -1.01
C LEU A 183 -10.66 -22.62 -1.52
N VAL A 184 -10.68 -21.31 -1.64
CA VAL A 184 -9.53 -20.53 -2.15
C VAL A 184 -8.34 -20.68 -1.20
N VAL A 185 -8.55 -20.48 0.10
CA VAL A 185 -7.50 -20.60 1.11
C VAL A 185 -6.84 -21.97 1.06
N TYR A 186 -7.62 -23.05 1.16
CA TYR A 186 -7.07 -24.41 1.22
C TYR A 186 -6.50 -24.92 -0.11
N GLN A 187 -6.93 -24.38 -1.26
CA GLN A 187 -6.28 -24.68 -2.52
C GLN A 187 -4.90 -24.00 -2.64
N ILE A 188 -4.74 -22.79 -2.13
CA ILE A 188 -3.46 -22.09 -2.15
C ILE A 188 -2.48 -22.69 -1.16
N THR A 189 -2.93 -23.04 0.05
CA THR A 189 -2.09 -23.71 1.06
C THR A 189 -1.73 -25.14 0.65
N GLY A 190 -2.50 -25.75 -0.25
CA GLY A 190 -2.27 -27.12 -0.73
C GLY A 190 -3.08 -28.19 0.01
N ASP A 191 -3.95 -27.79 0.96
CA ASP A 191 -4.80 -28.71 1.71
C ASP A 191 -5.95 -29.27 0.86
N PHE A 192 -6.36 -28.54 -0.19
CA PHE A 192 -7.37 -28.96 -1.14
C PHE A 192 -6.83 -29.01 -2.55
N GLU A 193 -7.14 -30.07 -3.28
CA GLU A 193 -6.81 -30.20 -4.70
C GLU A 193 -7.85 -29.50 -5.57
N ALA A 194 -7.38 -28.71 -6.55
CA ALA A 194 -8.24 -28.13 -7.57
C ALA A 194 -8.59 -29.22 -8.61
N ARG A 195 -9.82 -29.70 -8.65
CA ARG A 195 -10.24 -30.77 -9.57
C ARG A 195 -10.70 -30.22 -10.91
N ASP A 196 -11.43 -29.11 -10.90
CA ASP A 196 -11.92 -28.45 -12.10
C ASP A 196 -10.81 -27.69 -12.85
N SER A 197 -10.88 -27.72 -14.19
CA SER A 197 -9.87 -27.10 -15.05
C SER A 197 -9.75 -25.59 -14.86
N ARG A 198 -10.87 -24.91 -14.60
CA ARG A 198 -10.89 -23.47 -14.32
C ARG A 198 -10.22 -23.16 -13.00
N MET A 199 -10.55 -23.91 -11.94
CA MET A 199 -9.92 -23.74 -10.63
C MET A 199 -8.42 -24.02 -10.68
N LYS A 200 -7.98 -25.00 -11.48
CA LYS A 200 -6.55 -25.24 -11.75
C LYS A 200 -5.87 -24.04 -12.40
N ALA A 201 -6.53 -23.41 -13.39
CA ALA A 201 -6.02 -22.22 -14.04
C ALA A 201 -5.89 -21.04 -13.07
N TYR A 202 -6.93 -20.79 -12.23
CA TYR A 202 -6.90 -19.77 -11.21
C TYR A 202 -5.82 -20.01 -10.16
N LEU A 203 -5.70 -21.23 -9.66
CA LEU A 203 -4.66 -21.61 -8.71
C LEU A 203 -3.25 -21.41 -9.30
N SER A 204 -3.04 -21.79 -10.57
CA SER A 204 -1.78 -21.58 -11.27
C SER A 204 -1.45 -20.08 -11.38
N ALA A 205 -2.43 -19.25 -11.78
CA ALA A 205 -2.27 -17.81 -11.86
C ALA A 205 -1.94 -17.19 -10.50
N ALA A 206 -2.62 -17.60 -9.43
CA ALA A 206 -2.34 -17.14 -8.08
C ALA A 206 -0.91 -17.50 -7.65
N LYS A 207 -0.47 -18.75 -7.86
CA LYS A 207 0.90 -19.19 -7.54
C LYS A 207 1.97 -18.42 -8.31
N GLN A 208 1.71 -18.08 -9.58
CA GLN A 208 2.63 -17.25 -10.38
C GLN A 208 2.78 -15.84 -9.81
N ILE A 209 1.69 -15.23 -9.34
CA ILE A 209 1.73 -13.89 -8.73
C ILE A 209 2.35 -13.94 -7.32
N ILE A 210 2.17 -15.04 -6.61
CA ILE A 210 2.76 -15.25 -5.27
C ILE A 210 4.28 -15.41 -5.36
N GLY A 211 4.80 -16.02 -6.42
CA GLY A 211 6.23 -16.34 -6.57
C GLY A 211 7.21 -15.19 -6.34
N PRO A 212 6.96 -13.96 -6.80
CA PRO A 212 7.82 -12.81 -6.58
C PRO A 212 7.85 -12.26 -5.14
N PHE A 213 6.91 -12.63 -4.27
CA PHE A 213 6.91 -12.16 -2.88
C PHE A 213 7.96 -12.92 -2.04
N GLY A 214 8.47 -12.27 -0.99
CA GLY A 214 9.35 -12.88 -0.01
C GLY A 214 8.59 -13.85 0.90
N THR A 215 7.52 -13.37 1.52
CA THR A 215 6.65 -14.17 2.41
C THR A 215 5.20 -13.91 2.08
N VAL A 216 4.44 -14.99 1.85
CA VAL A 216 2.98 -14.89 1.71
C VAL A 216 2.33 -15.85 2.68
N LYS A 217 1.48 -15.31 3.54
CA LYS A 217 0.66 -16.07 4.47
C LYS A 217 -0.80 -15.92 4.07
N VAL A 218 -1.49 -17.04 3.86
CA VAL A 218 -2.92 -17.04 3.52
C VAL A 218 -3.70 -17.63 4.69
N SER A 219 -4.72 -16.94 5.13
CA SER A 219 -5.52 -17.33 6.29
C SER A 219 -7.01 -17.15 6.01
N GLN A 220 -7.81 -18.09 6.51
CA GLN A 220 -9.25 -17.95 6.47
C GLN A 220 -9.71 -17.03 7.60
N VAL A 221 -10.66 -16.15 7.28
CA VAL A 221 -11.41 -15.34 8.25
C VAL A 221 -12.87 -15.78 8.25
N ALA A 222 -13.54 -15.63 9.39
CA ALA A 222 -14.94 -15.93 9.53
C ALA A 222 -15.82 -14.73 9.17
#